data_417362247999cab4aec8cf556bcc77cd
#
_entry.id   417362247999cab4aec8cf556bcc77cd
#
_cell.length_a   1.000
_cell.length_b   1.000
_cell.length_c   1.000
_cell.angle_alpha   90.00
_cell.angle_beta   90.00
_cell.angle_gamma   90.00
#
_symmetry.space_group_name_H-M   'P 1'
#
loop_
_entity.id
_entity.type
_entity.pdbx_description
1 polymer ?
#
loop_
_entity_poly.entity_id
_entity_poly.type
_entity_poly.pdbx_seq_one_letter_code
_entity_poly.pdbx_strand_id
1 'polypeptide(L)'
;DTHLYLYSDKKEEISMKQMIAEFAIFANTFIGEYLKINFEGRGIFRICNAKEWLNTVYPEITGPELLNEIIVNGIKAEYISTVKPHDLVGAPEYTHFTSPIRRLSDCVCHYLLKYIHLRGTNPTLRVPFSNDQLRKYSDDCLRINKSMKNIQYRDTKFRLIETMRDMLQLKDTIDIQYYVSSYTGRFLNVIIKTCFTQYRCRR
;
A
#
# COMPACT_ATOMS: atom_id res chain seq x y z
N ASP A 1 -14.38 16.06 -23.53
CA ASP A 1 -13.43 16.13 -22.43
C ASP A 1 -13.11 14.73 -21.93
N THR A 2 -12.15 14.07 -22.62
CA THR A 2 -11.61 12.79 -22.17
C THR A 2 -10.49 13.07 -21.18
N HIS A 3 -10.86 13.38 -19.93
CA HIS A 3 -9.89 13.42 -18.85
C HIS A 3 -9.70 12.00 -18.30
N LEU A 4 -8.46 11.56 -18.22
CA LEU A 4 -8.06 10.37 -17.50
C LEU A 4 -8.20 10.67 -15.99
N TYR A 5 -9.40 10.51 -15.44
CA TYR A 5 -9.64 10.66 -14.01
C TYR A 5 -9.09 9.44 -13.24
N LEU A 6 -7.78 9.33 -13.16
CA LEU A 6 -7.14 8.42 -12.20
C LEU A 6 -7.13 9.03 -10.78
N TYR A 7 -7.23 10.37 -10.70
CA TYR A 7 -7.38 11.12 -9.46
C TYR A 7 -8.33 12.29 -9.69
N SER A 8 -9.26 12.49 -8.78
CA SER A 8 -10.10 13.70 -8.77
C SER A 8 -9.25 14.92 -8.42
N ASP A 9 -9.21 15.90 -9.30
CA ASP A 9 -8.53 17.18 -9.06
C ASP A 9 -9.34 18.13 -8.16
N LYS A 10 -10.51 17.69 -7.66
CA LYS A 10 -11.33 18.48 -6.77
C LYS A 10 -10.71 18.53 -5.38
N LYS A 11 -10.29 19.70 -4.95
CA LYS A 11 -9.63 19.95 -3.66
C LYS A 11 -10.43 19.41 -2.46
N GLU A 12 -11.75 19.50 -2.49
CA GLU A 12 -12.65 18.98 -1.46
C GLU A 12 -12.65 17.45 -1.38
N GLU A 13 -12.63 16.78 -2.52
CA GLU A 13 -12.58 15.30 -2.58
C GLU A 13 -11.23 14.76 -2.10
N ILE A 14 -10.14 15.44 -2.41
CA ILE A 14 -8.80 15.10 -1.89
C ILE A 14 -8.78 15.25 -0.38
N SER A 15 -9.32 16.33 0.18
CA SER A 15 -9.38 16.58 1.63
C SER A 15 -10.20 15.52 2.36
N MET A 16 -11.34 15.10 1.81
CA MET A 16 -12.18 14.03 2.38
C MET A 16 -11.46 12.68 2.35
N LYS A 17 -10.80 12.34 1.24
CA LYS A 17 -10.00 11.10 1.13
C LYS A 17 -8.85 11.07 2.12
N GLN A 18 -8.17 12.19 2.32
CA GLN A 18 -7.11 12.32 3.32
C GLN A 18 -7.65 12.11 4.73
N MET A 19 -8.76 12.74 5.09
CA MET A 19 -9.39 12.57 6.40
C MET A 19 -9.75 11.10 6.66
N ILE A 20 -10.37 10.41 5.69
CA ILE A 20 -10.70 8.98 5.81
C ILE A 20 -9.43 8.13 5.96
N ALA A 21 -8.36 8.47 5.24
CA ALA A 21 -7.08 7.78 5.36
C ALA A 21 -6.47 7.95 6.77
N GLU A 22 -6.51 9.15 7.35
CA GLU A 22 -6.02 9.41 8.71
C GLU A 22 -6.82 8.62 9.76
N PHE A 23 -8.15 8.57 9.66
CA PHE A 23 -8.96 7.72 10.53
C PHE A 23 -8.61 6.23 10.39
N ALA A 24 -8.37 5.76 9.17
CA ALA A 24 -7.97 4.37 8.95
C ALA A 24 -6.58 4.09 9.53
N ILE A 25 -5.63 5.01 9.39
CA ILE A 25 -4.28 4.92 9.99
C ILE A 25 -4.39 4.87 11.50
N PHE A 26 -5.15 5.79 12.10
CA PHE A 26 -5.37 5.82 13.54
C PHE A 26 -5.95 4.50 14.06
N ALA A 27 -7.05 4.01 13.47
CA ALA A 27 -7.69 2.77 13.87
C ALA A 27 -6.74 1.56 13.72
N ASN A 28 -6.01 1.47 12.61
CA ASN A 28 -5.07 0.39 12.35
C ASN A 28 -3.89 0.40 13.34
N THR A 29 -3.38 1.56 13.72
CA THR A 29 -2.30 1.73 14.70
C THR A 29 -2.80 1.35 16.09
N PHE A 30 -3.95 1.87 16.51
CA PHE A 30 -4.57 1.55 17.79
C PHE A 30 -4.80 0.03 17.98
N ILE A 31 -5.30 -0.63 16.95
CA ILE A 31 -5.51 -2.08 16.99
C ILE A 31 -4.18 -2.84 16.98
N GLY A 32 -3.16 -2.35 16.28
CA GLY A 32 -1.80 -2.90 16.33
C GLY A 32 -1.24 -2.91 17.74
N GLU A 33 -1.32 -1.77 18.43
CA GLU A 33 -0.92 -1.62 19.84
C GLU A 33 -1.77 -2.52 20.76
N TYR A 34 -3.08 -2.56 20.54
CA TYR A 34 -3.99 -3.40 21.33
C TYR A 34 -3.62 -4.89 21.23
N LEU A 35 -3.30 -5.41 20.05
CA LEU A 35 -2.84 -6.79 19.87
C LEU A 35 -1.47 -7.03 20.51
N LYS A 36 -0.56 -6.06 20.48
CA LYS A 36 0.74 -6.15 21.16
C LYS A 36 0.55 -6.31 22.67
N ILE A 37 -0.29 -5.51 23.29
CA ILE A 37 -0.51 -5.50 24.74
C ILE A 37 -1.31 -6.73 25.18
N ASN A 38 -2.42 -7.03 24.50
CA ASN A 38 -3.40 -8.01 24.97
C ASN A 38 -3.20 -9.42 24.41
N PHE A 39 -2.33 -9.59 23.42
CA PHE A 39 -2.11 -10.88 22.76
C PHE A 39 -0.62 -11.17 22.46
N GLU A 40 0.29 -10.63 23.25
CA GLU A 40 1.75 -10.87 23.17
C GLU A 40 2.32 -10.52 21.78
N GLY A 41 1.74 -9.56 21.09
CA GLY A 41 2.16 -9.19 19.73
C GLY A 41 1.86 -10.25 18.66
N ARG A 42 0.93 -11.18 18.92
CA ARG A 42 0.48 -12.15 17.92
C ARG A 42 -0.54 -11.51 16.97
N GLY A 43 -0.32 -11.69 15.69
CA GLY A 43 -1.22 -11.12 14.68
C GLY A 43 -0.62 -11.13 13.29
N ILE A 44 -1.21 -10.37 12.38
CA ILE A 44 -0.64 -10.07 11.07
C ILE A 44 -0.41 -8.58 11.02
N PHE A 45 0.85 -8.16 11.04
CA PHE A 45 1.24 -6.77 11.04
C PHE A 45 1.67 -6.32 9.64
N ARG A 46 1.41 -5.06 9.36
CA ARG A 46 1.88 -4.40 8.16
C ARG A 46 3.10 -3.56 8.52
N ILE A 47 4.23 -3.88 7.95
CA ILE A 47 5.50 -3.23 8.27
C ILE A 47 6.09 -2.53 7.05
N CYS A 48 6.93 -1.54 7.29
CA CYS A 48 7.73 -0.90 6.25
C CYS A 48 9.05 -0.42 6.85
N ASN A 49 10.15 -1.00 6.38
CA ASN A 49 11.49 -0.59 6.79
C ASN A 49 11.95 0.53 5.85
N ALA A 50 11.80 1.76 6.27
CA ALA A 50 12.17 2.94 5.48
C ALA A 50 12.90 4.01 6.30
N LYS A 51 13.22 3.74 7.58
CA LYS A 51 13.78 4.73 8.50
C LYS A 51 15.08 5.36 7.99
N GLU A 52 16.01 4.54 7.49
CA GLU A 52 17.29 5.05 6.97
C GLU A 52 17.06 5.92 5.73
N TRP A 53 16.20 5.47 4.81
CA TRP A 53 15.85 6.24 3.63
C TRP A 53 15.12 7.54 3.98
N LEU A 54 14.17 7.53 4.92
CA LEU A 54 13.46 8.74 5.36
C LEU A 54 14.39 9.83 5.90
N ASN A 55 15.50 9.44 6.51
CA ASN A 55 16.52 10.39 6.98
C ASN A 55 17.31 11.06 5.83
N THR A 56 17.23 10.53 4.62
CA THR A 56 17.91 11.08 3.42
C THR A 56 16.98 11.89 2.53
N VAL A 57 15.66 11.79 2.75
CA VAL A 57 14.66 12.52 1.95
C VAL A 57 14.55 13.95 2.46
N TYR A 58 14.62 14.91 1.54
CA TYR A 58 14.43 16.32 1.87
C TYR A 58 13.01 16.57 2.36
N PRO A 59 12.81 17.29 3.49
CA PRO A 59 11.47 17.53 4.06
C PRO A 59 10.49 18.22 3.12
N GLU A 60 11.00 18.95 2.13
CA GLU A 60 10.21 19.69 1.14
C GLU A 60 9.60 18.80 0.05
N ILE A 61 10.09 17.57 -0.08
CA ILE A 61 9.57 16.63 -1.10
C ILE A 61 8.22 16.09 -0.63
N THR A 62 7.17 16.39 -1.37
CA THR A 62 5.79 15.98 -1.06
C THR A 62 5.06 15.45 -2.30
N GLY A 63 3.89 14.87 -2.08
CA GLY A 63 2.99 14.44 -3.16
C GLY A 63 3.62 13.51 -4.20
N PRO A 64 3.51 13.82 -5.51
CA PRO A 64 3.99 12.97 -6.59
C PRO A 64 5.51 12.72 -6.58
N GLU A 65 6.29 13.69 -6.12
CA GLU A 65 7.76 13.57 -6.06
C GLU A 65 8.17 12.58 -4.98
N LEU A 66 7.56 12.65 -3.79
CA LEU A 66 7.77 11.68 -2.72
C LEU A 66 7.40 10.27 -3.17
N LEU A 67 6.26 10.12 -3.88
CA LEU A 67 5.83 8.83 -4.38
C LEU A 67 6.82 8.27 -5.43
N ASN A 68 7.38 9.12 -6.28
CA ASN A 68 8.44 8.73 -7.21
C ASN A 68 9.67 8.23 -6.48
N GLU A 69 10.13 8.92 -5.42
CA GLU A 69 11.27 8.51 -4.60
C GLU A 69 11.01 7.16 -3.92
N ILE A 70 9.81 6.93 -3.38
CA ILE A 70 9.40 5.65 -2.80
C ILE A 70 9.50 4.52 -3.83
N ILE A 71 9.05 4.75 -5.06
CA ILE A 71 9.08 3.76 -6.14
C ILE A 71 10.51 3.48 -6.60
N VAL A 72 11.31 4.52 -6.82
CA VAL A 72 12.70 4.41 -7.30
C VAL A 72 13.57 3.68 -6.29
N ASN A 73 13.42 3.99 -5.00
CA ASN A 73 14.17 3.35 -3.92
C ASN A 73 13.61 1.97 -3.53
N GLY A 74 12.54 1.50 -4.18
CA GLY A 74 11.96 0.19 -3.96
C GLY A 74 11.36 -0.02 -2.58
N ILE A 75 10.98 1.06 -1.89
CA ILE A 75 10.36 1.03 -0.56
C ILE A 75 9.03 0.29 -0.62
N LYS A 76 8.90 -0.75 0.18
CA LYS A 76 7.72 -1.63 0.17
C LYS A 76 7.27 -1.94 1.58
N ALA A 77 5.96 -1.93 1.75
CA ALA A 77 5.37 -2.46 2.97
C ALA A 77 5.03 -3.94 2.80
N GLU A 78 5.26 -4.73 3.85
CA GLU A 78 5.12 -6.18 3.88
C GLU A 78 4.19 -6.64 4.98
N TYR A 79 3.73 -7.90 4.92
CA TYR A 79 2.99 -8.54 6.01
C TYR A 79 3.89 -9.53 6.72
N ILE A 80 3.88 -9.48 8.06
CA ILE A 80 4.58 -10.43 8.92
C ILE A 80 3.74 -10.77 10.15
N SER A 81 4.06 -11.87 10.82
CA SER A 81 3.36 -12.34 12.02
C SER A 81 3.93 -11.81 13.34
N THR A 82 4.90 -10.91 13.28
CA THR A 82 5.55 -10.30 14.46
C THR A 82 5.47 -8.78 14.39
N VAL A 83 5.50 -8.13 15.54
CA VAL A 83 5.45 -6.67 15.63
C VAL A 83 6.75 -6.06 15.12
N LYS A 84 6.64 -5.15 14.16
CA LYS A 84 7.71 -4.24 13.71
C LYS A 84 7.09 -2.92 13.24
N PRO A 85 7.86 -1.82 13.20
CA PRO A 85 7.32 -0.52 12.80
C PRO A 85 6.94 -0.46 11.31
N HIS A 86 6.04 0.49 11.04
CA HIS A 86 5.71 0.92 9.68
C HIS A 86 6.19 2.35 9.49
N ASP A 87 7.44 2.52 9.06
CA ASP A 87 8.12 3.82 9.04
C ASP A 87 7.41 4.89 8.21
N LEU A 88 6.84 4.52 7.04
CA LEU A 88 6.11 5.48 6.19
C LEU A 88 4.81 6.03 6.83
N VAL A 89 4.27 5.34 7.83
CA VAL A 89 3.08 5.76 8.58
C VAL A 89 3.48 6.39 9.91
N GLY A 90 4.73 6.17 10.34
CA GLY A 90 5.22 6.61 11.64
C GLY A 90 4.63 5.82 12.82
N ALA A 91 4.15 4.59 12.58
CA ALA A 91 3.51 3.76 13.59
C ALA A 91 4.48 2.66 14.06
N PRO A 92 4.75 2.56 15.38
CA PRO A 92 5.58 1.49 15.94
C PRO A 92 4.93 0.11 15.83
N GLU A 93 3.59 0.05 15.85
CA GLU A 93 2.77 -1.13 15.60
C GLU A 93 1.65 -0.76 14.61
N TYR A 94 1.54 -1.51 13.53
CA TYR A 94 0.51 -1.25 12.53
C TYR A 94 -0.07 -2.55 11.98
N THR A 95 -1.39 -2.71 12.07
CA THR A 95 -2.11 -3.84 11.49
C THR A 95 -3.24 -3.35 10.61
N HIS A 96 -3.67 -4.16 9.67
CA HIS A 96 -4.87 -3.86 8.91
C HIS A 96 -6.11 -4.40 9.64
N PHE A 97 -7.07 -3.50 9.88
CA PHE A 97 -8.31 -3.78 10.59
C PHE A 97 -9.55 -3.28 9.84
N THR A 98 -9.43 -2.18 9.08
CA THR A 98 -10.54 -1.37 8.59
C THR A 98 -11.25 -1.90 7.34
N SER A 99 -10.80 -3.02 6.75
CA SER A 99 -11.35 -3.52 5.47
C SER A 99 -11.44 -5.05 5.39
N PRO A 100 -12.18 -5.73 6.29
CA PRO A 100 -12.24 -7.20 6.35
C PRO A 100 -12.94 -7.85 5.14
N ILE A 101 -13.72 -7.10 4.36
CA ILE A 101 -14.40 -7.62 3.16
C ILE A 101 -13.40 -8.05 2.08
N ARG A 102 -12.22 -7.42 2.02
CA ARG A 102 -11.27 -7.59 0.92
C ARG A 102 -9.86 -7.98 1.34
N ARG A 103 -9.56 -8.05 2.63
CA ARG A 103 -8.23 -8.39 3.13
C ARG A 103 -8.29 -9.49 4.18
N LEU A 104 -7.55 -10.57 3.93
CA LEU A 104 -7.43 -11.68 4.87
C LEU A 104 -6.81 -11.24 6.21
N SER A 105 -5.83 -10.32 6.19
CA SER A 105 -5.21 -9.76 7.40
C SER A 105 -6.23 -9.16 8.35
N ASP A 106 -7.19 -8.41 7.81
CA ASP A 106 -8.25 -7.77 8.60
C ASP A 106 -9.21 -8.81 9.18
N CYS A 107 -9.58 -9.85 8.40
CA CYS A 107 -10.39 -10.95 8.91
C CYS A 107 -9.72 -11.65 10.09
N VAL A 108 -8.45 -12.00 9.96
CA VAL A 108 -7.66 -12.63 11.04
C VAL A 108 -7.63 -11.71 12.26
N CYS A 109 -7.37 -10.42 12.06
CA CYS A 109 -7.38 -9.42 13.14
C CYS A 109 -8.71 -9.39 13.88
N HIS A 110 -9.86 -9.37 13.17
CA HIS A 110 -11.19 -9.41 13.81
C HIS A 110 -11.43 -10.68 14.60
N TYR A 111 -10.96 -11.83 14.14
CA TYR A 111 -11.05 -13.08 14.93
C TYR A 111 -10.21 -13.02 16.20
N LEU A 112 -9.02 -12.47 16.16
CA LEU A 112 -8.15 -12.28 17.33
C LEU A 112 -8.80 -11.33 18.35
N LEU A 113 -9.36 -10.22 17.89
CA LEU A 113 -10.07 -9.25 18.76
C LEU A 113 -11.28 -9.89 19.45
N LYS A 114 -12.09 -10.65 18.72
CA LYS A 114 -13.22 -11.40 19.30
C LYS A 114 -12.73 -12.39 20.37
N TYR A 115 -11.65 -13.11 20.08
CA TYR A 115 -11.07 -14.04 21.06
C TYR A 115 -10.62 -13.29 22.32
N ILE A 116 -9.88 -12.19 22.19
CA ILE A 116 -9.39 -11.39 23.32
C ILE A 116 -10.57 -10.90 24.18
N HIS A 117 -11.64 -10.43 23.54
CA HIS A 117 -12.83 -9.94 24.23
C HIS A 117 -13.60 -11.06 24.96
N LEU A 118 -13.74 -12.24 24.35
CA LEU A 118 -14.56 -13.33 24.89
C LEU A 118 -13.83 -14.26 25.87
N ARG A 119 -12.48 -14.30 25.83
CA ARG A 119 -11.70 -15.23 26.67
C ARG A 119 -11.91 -15.02 28.18
N GLY A 120 -12.21 -13.77 28.58
CA GLY A 120 -12.48 -13.44 30.00
C GLY A 120 -13.80 -14.02 30.52
N THR A 121 -14.79 -14.21 29.65
CA THR A 121 -16.12 -14.75 30.01
C THR A 121 -16.26 -16.24 29.65
N ASN A 122 -15.40 -16.76 28.78
CA ASN A 122 -15.41 -18.16 28.37
C ASN A 122 -14.02 -18.79 28.46
N PRO A 123 -13.63 -19.37 29.60
CA PRO A 123 -12.31 -19.94 29.83
C PRO A 123 -12.01 -21.18 28.97
N THR A 124 -13.03 -21.80 28.36
CA THR A 124 -12.84 -22.95 27.45
C THR A 124 -12.55 -22.53 26.01
N LEU A 125 -12.59 -21.23 25.72
CA LEU A 125 -12.36 -20.70 24.38
C LEU A 125 -10.90 -20.95 23.96
N ARG A 126 -10.72 -21.65 22.83
CA ARG A 126 -9.40 -21.93 22.30
C ARG A 126 -8.87 -20.74 21.48
N VAL A 127 -7.56 -20.57 21.53
CA VAL A 127 -6.87 -19.60 20.66
C VAL A 127 -7.20 -19.92 19.21
N PRO A 128 -7.71 -18.96 18.41
CA PRO A 128 -8.22 -19.23 17.06
C PRO A 128 -7.12 -19.62 16.06
N PHE A 129 -5.89 -19.16 16.28
CA PHE A 129 -4.77 -19.42 15.36
C PHE A 129 -3.48 -19.70 16.12
N SER A 130 -2.74 -20.72 15.70
CA SER A 130 -1.36 -20.95 16.16
C SER A 130 -0.38 -19.94 15.52
N ASN A 131 0.82 -19.84 16.08
CA ASN A 131 1.86 -18.98 15.52
C ASN A 131 2.24 -19.38 14.07
N ASP A 132 2.27 -20.70 13.77
CA ASP A 132 2.55 -21.20 12.43
C ASP A 132 1.42 -20.87 11.45
N GLN A 133 0.17 -20.91 11.89
CA GLN A 133 -0.95 -20.46 11.07
C GLN A 133 -0.88 -18.96 10.78
N LEU A 134 -0.56 -18.12 11.78
CA LEU A 134 -0.40 -16.69 11.60
C LEU A 134 0.75 -16.37 10.63
N ARG A 135 1.88 -17.10 10.72
CA ARG A 135 2.99 -16.97 9.77
C ARG A 135 2.54 -17.34 8.36
N LYS A 136 1.90 -18.48 8.18
CA LYS A 136 1.37 -18.90 6.88
C LYS A 136 0.40 -17.86 6.29
N TYR A 137 -0.53 -17.34 7.09
CA TYR A 137 -1.47 -16.32 6.61
C TYR A 137 -0.79 -14.99 6.28
N SER A 138 0.27 -14.60 6.99
CA SER A 138 1.04 -13.41 6.62
C SER A 138 1.74 -13.58 5.28
N ASP A 139 2.32 -14.76 5.00
CA ASP A 139 2.92 -15.10 3.71
C ASP A 139 1.89 -15.11 2.58
N ASP A 140 0.70 -15.67 2.84
CA ASP A 140 -0.42 -15.65 1.90
C ASP A 140 -0.90 -14.22 1.62
N CYS A 141 -1.02 -13.37 2.65
CA CYS A 141 -1.34 -11.95 2.49
C CYS A 141 -0.31 -11.24 1.62
N LEU A 142 0.99 -11.50 1.83
CA LEU A 142 2.07 -10.93 1.03
C LEU A 142 1.97 -11.36 -0.43
N ARG A 143 1.79 -12.66 -0.67
CA ARG A 143 1.66 -13.27 -2.01
C ARG A 143 0.45 -12.71 -2.76
N ILE A 144 -0.72 -12.68 -2.12
CA ILE A 144 -1.97 -12.17 -2.70
C ILE A 144 -1.82 -10.67 -3.01
N ASN A 145 -1.29 -9.88 -2.07
CA ASN A 145 -1.09 -8.45 -2.27
C ASN A 145 -0.14 -8.16 -3.46
N LYS A 146 0.93 -8.95 -3.61
CA LYS A 146 1.83 -8.85 -4.76
C LYS A 146 1.12 -9.17 -6.09
N SER A 147 0.32 -10.24 -6.11
CA SER A 147 -0.48 -10.62 -7.30
C SER A 147 -1.49 -9.54 -7.66
N MET A 148 -2.23 -9.02 -6.68
CA MET A 148 -3.22 -7.95 -6.91
C MET A 148 -2.58 -6.67 -7.44
N LYS A 149 -1.43 -6.26 -6.87
CA LYS A 149 -0.67 -5.12 -7.39
C LYS A 149 -0.22 -5.32 -8.84
N ASN A 150 0.24 -6.52 -9.19
CA ASN A 150 0.63 -6.85 -10.56
C ASN A 150 -0.56 -6.77 -11.53
N ILE A 151 -1.74 -7.25 -11.12
CA ILE A 151 -2.97 -7.16 -11.93
C ILE A 151 -3.37 -5.69 -12.10
N GLN A 152 -3.41 -4.91 -11.02
CA GLN A 152 -3.72 -3.48 -11.06
C GLN A 152 -2.75 -2.71 -11.96
N TYR A 153 -1.46 -3.00 -11.86
CA TYR A 153 -0.44 -2.40 -12.70
C TYR A 153 -0.67 -2.69 -14.19
N ARG A 154 -1.00 -3.96 -14.52
CA ARG A 154 -1.29 -4.36 -15.92
C ARG A 154 -2.56 -3.71 -16.43
N ASP A 155 -3.62 -3.65 -15.61
CA ASP A 155 -4.88 -2.98 -15.96
C ASP A 155 -4.67 -1.48 -16.22
N THR A 156 -3.97 -0.79 -15.31
CA THR A 156 -3.62 0.62 -15.48
C THR A 156 -2.83 0.85 -16.77
N LYS A 157 -1.85 -0.02 -17.04
CA LYS A 157 -1.04 0.05 -18.27
C LYS A 157 -1.90 -0.15 -19.53
N PHE A 158 -2.81 -1.12 -19.49
CA PHE A 158 -3.71 -1.40 -20.61
C PHE A 158 -4.62 -0.20 -20.89
N ARG A 159 -5.28 0.34 -19.87
CA ARG A 159 -6.15 1.52 -19.98
C ARG A 159 -5.41 2.75 -20.50
N LEU A 160 -4.18 2.96 -20.03
CA LEU A 160 -3.37 4.06 -20.52
C LEU A 160 -3.05 3.92 -22.02
N ILE A 161 -2.67 2.72 -22.48
CA ILE A 161 -2.41 2.46 -23.89
C ILE A 161 -3.67 2.68 -24.74
N GLU A 162 -4.84 2.23 -24.29
CA GLU A 162 -6.11 2.47 -24.97
C GLU A 162 -6.43 3.95 -25.07
N THR A 163 -6.34 4.68 -23.94
CA THR A 163 -6.55 6.13 -23.94
C THR A 163 -5.60 6.86 -24.87
N MET A 164 -4.31 6.49 -24.86
CA MET A 164 -3.34 7.08 -25.80
C MET A 164 -3.68 6.80 -27.26
N ARG A 165 -4.16 5.59 -27.55
CA ARG A 165 -4.61 5.22 -28.90
C ARG A 165 -5.78 6.08 -29.35
N ASP A 166 -6.78 6.25 -28.47
CA ASP A 166 -7.96 7.07 -28.78
C ASP A 166 -7.58 8.56 -28.97
N MET A 167 -6.65 9.07 -28.14
CA MET A 167 -6.14 10.43 -28.29
C MET A 167 -5.38 10.62 -29.62
N LEU A 168 -4.59 9.63 -30.06
CA LEU A 168 -3.85 9.67 -31.34
C LEU A 168 -4.75 9.56 -32.55
N GLN A 169 -6.01 9.10 -32.42
CA GLN A 169 -7.00 9.19 -33.49
C GLN A 169 -7.51 10.64 -33.69
N LEU A 170 -7.40 11.47 -32.65
CA LEU A 170 -7.88 12.86 -32.67
C LEU A 170 -6.75 13.87 -32.88
N LYS A 171 -5.49 13.48 -32.59
CA LYS A 171 -4.30 14.35 -32.66
C LYS A 171 -3.12 13.53 -33.14
N ASP A 172 -2.26 14.14 -33.96
CA ASP A 172 -1.06 13.49 -34.46
C ASP A 172 0.01 13.19 -33.39
N THR A 173 -0.01 13.94 -32.31
CA THR A 173 0.97 13.84 -31.21
C THR A 173 0.31 13.98 -29.84
N ILE A 174 0.93 13.34 -28.84
CA ILE A 174 0.53 13.43 -27.43
C ILE A 174 1.74 13.81 -26.59
N ASP A 175 1.62 14.87 -25.78
CA ASP A 175 2.62 15.26 -24.81
C ASP A 175 2.46 14.45 -23.52
N ILE A 176 3.53 13.77 -23.08
CA ILE A 176 3.54 12.93 -21.88
C ILE A 176 4.60 13.45 -20.92
N GLN A 177 4.19 13.79 -19.70
CA GLN A 177 5.13 14.12 -18.62
C GLN A 177 5.61 12.84 -17.93
N TYR A 178 6.91 12.74 -17.69
CA TYR A 178 7.52 11.57 -17.07
C TYR A 178 8.70 11.94 -16.17
N TYR A 179 9.04 11.04 -15.25
CA TYR A 179 10.30 11.02 -14.51
C TYR A 179 11.22 9.97 -15.10
N VAL A 180 12.52 10.25 -15.19
CA VAL A 180 13.52 9.24 -15.54
C VAL A 180 13.91 8.49 -14.25
N SER A 181 13.61 7.19 -14.20
CA SER A 181 13.95 6.36 -13.04
C SER A 181 15.33 5.73 -13.15
N SER A 182 15.75 5.34 -14.34
CA SER A 182 17.10 4.82 -14.58
C SER A 182 17.45 4.82 -16.07
N TYR A 183 18.74 4.78 -16.34
CA TYR A 183 19.30 4.66 -17.68
C TYR A 183 20.14 3.38 -17.79
N THR A 184 19.88 2.57 -18.80
CA THR A 184 20.59 1.31 -19.01
C THR A 184 20.98 1.19 -20.48
N GLY A 185 22.18 1.68 -20.82
CA GLY A 185 22.71 1.63 -22.19
C GLY A 185 21.78 2.25 -23.23
N ARG A 186 21.06 1.42 -24.01
CA ARG A 186 20.15 1.88 -25.08
C ARG A 186 18.72 2.16 -24.61
N PHE A 187 18.43 1.97 -23.32
CA PHE A 187 17.07 2.08 -22.78
C PHE A 187 16.97 3.12 -21.69
N LEU A 188 15.88 3.85 -21.71
CA LEU A 188 15.46 4.78 -20.69
C LEU A 188 14.27 4.16 -19.94
N ASN A 189 14.39 3.98 -18.63
CA ASN A 189 13.24 3.60 -17.80
C ASN A 189 12.59 4.88 -17.28
N VAL A 190 11.32 5.07 -17.61
CA VAL A 190 10.55 6.27 -17.26
C VAL A 190 9.32 5.89 -16.43
N ILE A 191 8.89 6.81 -15.58
CA ILE A 191 7.64 6.73 -14.81
C ILE A 191 6.74 7.85 -15.32
N ILE A 192 5.59 7.49 -15.87
CA ILE A 192 4.63 8.48 -16.37
C ILE A 192 3.96 9.16 -15.18
N LYS A 193 4.00 10.50 -15.12
CA LYS A 193 3.50 11.29 -13.98
C LYS A 193 2.03 11.09 -13.68
N THR A 194 1.19 10.93 -14.69
CA THR A 194 -0.27 10.82 -14.52
C THR A 194 -0.75 9.50 -13.91
N CYS A 195 0.02 8.41 -14.06
CA CYS A 195 -0.41 7.07 -13.60
C CYS A 195 0.67 6.29 -12.84
N PHE A 196 1.84 6.88 -12.61
CA PHE A 196 3.00 6.26 -11.96
C PHE A 196 3.37 4.88 -12.54
N THR A 197 3.15 4.71 -13.84
CA THR A 197 3.42 3.45 -14.55
C THR A 197 4.81 3.52 -15.18
N GLN A 198 5.62 2.49 -14.94
CA GLN A 198 6.95 2.38 -15.52
C GLN A 198 6.91 1.89 -16.94
N TYR A 199 7.68 2.54 -17.79
CA TYR A 199 7.92 2.15 -19.18
C TYR A 199 9.41 2.11 -19.48
N ARG A 200 9.77 1.26 -20.43
CA ARG A 200 11.11 1.17 -20.97
C ARG A 200 11.08 1.68 -22.41
N CYS A 201 11.71 2.82 -22.62
CA CYS A 201 11.81 3.44 -23.94
C CYS A 201 13.19 3.13 -24.57
N ARG A 202 13.21 2.88 -25.88
CA ARG A 202 14.46 2.80 -26.64
C ARG A 202 14.88 4.23 -26.97
N ARG A 203 16.16 4.53 -26.80
CA ARG A 203 16.75 5.82 -27.18
C ARG A 203 16.90 5.91 -28.68
#